data_71acda7cc2c622c4ea87126e30e60ac7
#
_entry.id   71acda7cc2c622c4ea87126e30e60ac7
#
_cell.length_a   1.000
_cell.length_b   1.000
_cell.length_c   1.000
_cell.angle_alpha   90.00
_cell.angle_beta   90.00
_cell.angle_gamma   90.00
#
_symmetry.space_group_name_H-M   'P 1'
#
loop_
_entity.id
_entity.type
_entity.pdbx_description
1 polymer ?
#
loop_
_entity_poly.entity_id
_entity_poly.type
_entity_poly.pdbx_seq_one_letter_code
_entity_poly.pdbx_strand_id
1 'polypeptide(L)'
;MPVVKIKDINEDYTLNTNELSYVDFDKKKVASRFNSKEGDVIIAMTGATIGKFALIPKYESTLLINQRVGLYNLGDSPFSKLPFLINSMKQEFFRSKIFQVAGGAAQPNISGEQLDNIPLVIPDDKRMNLYNEKFESVFRLISNNQFESNKLSELRDWLLPMLMN
;
A
#
# COMPACT_ATOMS: atom_id res chain seq x y z
N MET A 1 -17.98 3.62 -1.08
CA MET A 1 -16.63 3.74 -0.58
C MET A 1 -15.65 3.19 -1.59
N PRO A 2 -14.51 3.84 -1.84
CA PRO A 2 -13.50 3.34 -2.77
C PRO A 2 -12.81 2.08 -2.22
N VAL A 3 -12.50 1.15 -3.12
CA VAL A 3 -11.89 -0.15 -2.80
C VAL A 3 -10.62 -0.33 -3.59
N VAL A 4 -9.53 -0.55 -2.90
CA VAL A 4 -8.21 -0.86 -3.47
C VAL A 4 -8.13 -2.34 -3.81
N LYS A 5 -7.72 -2.65 -5.03
CA LYS A 5 -7.47 -3.99 -5.56
C LYS A 5 -6.02 -4.16 -5.97
N ILE A 6 -5.59 -5.37 -6.24
CA ILE A 6 -4.22 -5.67 -6.70
C ILE A 6 -3.81 -4.85 -7.94
N LYS A 7 -4.74 -4.64 -8.88
CA LYS A 7 -4.48 -3.88 -10.11
C LYS A 7 -4.10 -2.42 -9.86
N ASP A 8 -4.48 -1.88 -8.70
CA ASP A 8 -4.26 -0.48 -8.35
C ASP A 8 -2.88 -0.25 -7.71
N ILE A 9 -2.11 -1.32 -7.47
CA ILE A 9 -0.73 -1.28 -6.96
C ILE A 9 0.24 -1.14 -8.13
N ASN A 10 0.95 -0.02 -8.22
CA ASN A 10 1.94 0.24 -9.27
C ASN A 10 3.29 -0.44 -9.00
N GLU A 11 4.16 -0.51 -10.03
CA GLU A 11 5.51 -1.10 -9.91
C GLU A 11 6.48 -0.22 -9.10
N ASP A 12 6.21 1.08 -9.02
CA ASP A 12 7.02 2.07 -8.30
C ASP A 12 6.63 2.23 -6.83
N TYR A 13 5.85 1.28 -6.28
CA TYR A 13 5.35 1.27 -4.90
C TYR A 13 4.31 2.36 -4.59
N THR A 14 3.74 2.98 -5.61
CA THR A 14 2.63 3.94 -5.48
C THR A 14 1.28 3.25 -5.67
N LEU A 15 0.21 3.93 -5.27
CA LEU A 15 -1.17 3.49 -5.44
C LEU A 15 -1.86 4.32 -6.52
N ASN A 16 -2.37 3.67 -7.56
CA ASN A 16 -3.26 4.34 -8.52
C ASN A 16 -4.63 4.56 -7.88
N THR A 17 -4.98 5.79 -7.60
CA THR A 17 -6.27 6.17 -7.00
C THR A 17 -7.27 6.73 -8.00
N ASN A 18 -6.91 6.90 -9.28
CA ASN A 18 -7.76 7.54 -10.29
C ASN A 18 -8.91 6.63 -10.76
N GLU A 19 -8.72 5.31 -10.71
CA GLU A 19 -9.69 4.34 -11.25
C GLU A 19 -10.15 3.32 -10.21
N LEU A 20 -10.29 3.74 -8.95
CA LEU A 20 -10.74 2.85 -7.89
C LEU A 20 -12.17 2.35 -8.14
N SER A 21 -12.41 1.10 -7.80
CA SER A 21 -13.76 0.55 -7.75
C SER A 21 -14.49 1.05 -6.52
N TYR A 22 -15.82 1.12 -6.56
CA TYR A 22 -16.65 1.56 -5.45
C TYR A 22 -17.58 0.46 -4.97
N VAL A 23 -17.88 0.44 -3.67
CA VAL A 23 -18.90 -0.42 -3.05
C VAL A 23 -19.89 0.43 -2.28
N ASP A 24 -21.12 -0.10 -2.10
CA ASP A 24 -22.18 0.57 -1.37
C ASP A 24 -21.82 0.79 0.11
N PHE A 25 -22.36 1.88 0.67
CA PHE A 25 -22.05 2.33 2.02
C PHE A 25 -22.48 1.34 3.11
N ASP A 26 -23.55 0.58 2.88
CA ASP A 26 -24.10 -0.39 3.85
C ASP A 26 -23.13 -1.53 4.19
N LYS A 27 -22.18 -1.80 3.31
CA LYS A 27 -21.10 -2.78 3.54
C LYS A 27 -20.00 -2.29 4.46
N LYS A 28 -20.03 -1.02 4.88
CA LYS A 28 -19.01 -0.39 5.74
C LYS A 28 -18.81 -1.10 7.07
N LYS A 29 -19.90 -1.56 7.72
CA LYS A 29 -19.83 -2.23 9.02
C LYS A 29 -19.09 -3.57 8.95
N VAL A 30 -19.31 -4.31 7.86
CA VAL A 30 -18.66 -5.61 7.65
C VAL A 30 -17.19 -5.46 7.26
N ALA A 31 -16.87 -4.36 6.60
CA ALA A 31 -15.55 -4.10 6.03
C ALA A 31 -14.64 -3.26 6.94
N SER A 32 -15.05 -2.88 8.16
CA SER A 32 -14.27 -1.98 9.04
C SER A 32 -12.82 -2.42 9.30
N ARG A 33 -12.58 -3.74 9.38
CA ARG A 33 -11.22 -4.33 9.54
C ARG A 33 -10.33 -4.14 8.31
N PHE A 34 -10.90 -3.76 7.17
CA PHE A 34 -10.20 -3.52 5.91
C PHE A 34 -10.03 -2.02 5.62
N ASN A 35 -10.37 -1.16 6.58
CA ASN A 35 -10.13 0.27 6.47
C ASN A 35 -8.63 0.56 6.57
N SER A 36 -8.10 1.26 5.58
CA SER A 36 -6.73 1.75 5.63
C SER A 36 -6.67 3.22 6.04
N LYS A 37 -5.53 3.61 6.54
CA LYS A 37 -5.17 4.99 6.86
C LYS A 37 -3.95 5.42 6.04
N GLU A 38 -3.77 6.72 5.89
CA GLU A 38 -2.52 7.25 5.33
C GLU A 38 -1.30 6.71 6.09
N GLY A 39 -0.30 6.26 5.37
CA GLY A 39 0.91 5.67 5.93
C GLY A 39 0.86 4.17 6.16
N ASP A 40 -0.30 3.51 6.04
CA ASP A 40 -0.37 2.06 6.00
C ASP A 40 0.27 1.51 4.72
N VAL A 41 0.64 0.24 4.75
CA VAL A 41 1.24 -0.46 3.60
C VAL A 41 0.33 -1.60 3.16
N ILE A 42 0.12 -1.71 1.86
CA ILE A 42 -0.63 -2.80 1.25
C ILE A 42 0.26 -3.70 0.40
N ILE A 43 -0.11 -4.96 0.28
CA ILE A 43 0.65 -5.95 -0.48
C ILE A 43 -0.28 -6.90 -1.25
N ALA A 44 0.04 -7.19 -2.50
CA ALA A 44 -0.68 -8.18 -3.30
C ALA A 44 -0.41 -9.59 -2.77
N MET A 45 -1.47 -10.30 -2.41
CA MET A 45 -1.39 -11.64 -1.81
C MET A 45 -1.60 -12.76 -2.81
N THR A 46 -2.03 -12.47 -4.05
CA THR A 46 -2.37 -13.50 -5.05
C THR A 46 -1.96 -13.09 -6.46
N GLY A 47 -1.78 -14.08 -7.32
CA GLY A 47 -1.61 -13.90 -8.76
C GLY A 47 -0.19 -13.57 -9.20
N ALA A 48 -0.03 -13.23 -10.49
CA ALA A 48 1.29 -12.98 -11.11
C ALA A 48 2.07 -11.81 -10.48
N THR A 49 1.36 -10.91 -9.80
CA THR A 49 1.95 -9.72 -9.14
C THR A 49 2.06 -9.87 -7.63
N ILE A 50 2.03 -11.12 -7.14
CA ILE A 50 2.19 -11.40 -5.70
C ILE A 50 3.46 -10.73 -5.15
N GLY A 51 3.35 -10.12 -3.97
CA GLY A 51 4.45 -9.41 -3.33
C GLY A 51 4.64 -7.97 -3.80
N LYS A 52 3.92 -7.48 -4.83
CA LYS A 52 3.81 -6.05 -5.09
C LYS A 52 3.20 -5.35 -3.89
N PHE A 53 3.74 -4.21 -3.51
CA PHE A 53 3.23 -3.45 -2.38
C PHE A 53 3.23 -1.94 -2.69
N ALA A 54 2.43 -1.20 -1.92
CA ALA A 54 2.37 0.26 -2.02
C ALA A 54 2.11 0.89 -0.64
N LEU A 55 2.56 2.13 -0.50
CA LEU A 55 2.14 3.04 0.55
C LEU A 55 0.69 3.49 0.29
N ILE A 56 -0.15 3.51 1.32
CA ILE A 56 -1.43 4.22 1.27
C ILE A 56 -1.14 5.72 1.41
N PRO A 57 -1.34 6.50 0.34
CA PRO A 57 -1.10 7.94 0.38
C PRO A 57 -2.23 8.66 1.13
N LYS A 58 -2.06 9.94 1.34
CA LYS A 58 -3.16 10.82 1.74
C LYS A 58 -4.32 10.68 0.74
N TYR A 59 -5.54 10.56 1.25
CA TYR A 59 -6.76 10.44 0.45
C TYR A 59 -7.94 11.12 1.15
N GLU A 60 -8.93 11.61 0.41
CA GLU A 60 -10.05 12.37 0.97
C GLU A 60 -11.00 11.53 1.83
N SER A 61 -11.05 10.23 1.59
CA SER A 61 -11.91 9.31 2.31
C SER A 61 -11.16 8.03 2.71
N THR A 62 -11.76 7.23 3.58
CA THR A 62 -11.20 5.92 3.92
C THR A 62 -11.20 5.01 2.70
N LEU A 63 -10.05 4.40 2.40
CA LEU A 63 -9.91 3.37 1.38
C LEU A 63 -10.17 1.99 2.01
N LEU A 64 -11.04 1.21 1.39
CA LEU A 64 -11.25 -0.19 1.73
C LEU A 64 -10.23 -1.05 0.99
N ILE A 65 -9.70 -2.05 1.67
CA ILE A 65 -8.75 -2.99 1.08
C ILE A 65 -9.48 -4.27 0.70
N ASN A 66 -9.32 -4.70 -0.56
CA ASN A 66 -9.89 -5.96 -1.05
C ASN A 66 -9.25 -7.16 -0.33
N GLN A 67 -10.01 -8.23 -0.11
CA GLN A 67 -9.56 -9.45 0.60
C GLN A 67 -8.32 -10.15 0.00
N ARG A 68 -7.95 -9.84 -1.25
CA ARG A 68 -6.75 -10.38 -1.92
C ARG A 68 -5.52 -9.48 -1.77
N VAL A 69 -5.69 -8.40 -1.02
CA VAL A 69 -4.63 -7.43 -0.70
C VAL A 69 -4.43 -7.46 0.81
N GLY A 70 -3.21 -7.73 1.26
CA GLY A 70 -2.83 -7.65 2.66
C GLY A 70 -2.71 -6.19 3.09
N LEU A 71 -3.02 -5.90 4.35
CA LEU A 71 -2.90 -4.59 4.96
C LEU A 71 -1.99 -4.67 6.18
N TYR A 72 -0.86 -3.99 6.14
CA TYR A 72 -0.03 -3.70 7.29
C TYR A 72 -0.50 -2.40 7.93
N ASN A 73 -1.34 -2.52 8.95
CA ASN A 73 -1.80 -1.38 9.76
C ASN A 73 -0.71 -0.98 10.74
N LEU A 74 -0.11 0.19 10.54
CA LEU A 74 1.01 0.67 11.36
C LEU A 74 0.57 1.44 12.62
N GLY A 75 -0.73 1.50 12.90
CA GLY A 75 -1.30 2.13 14.09
C GLY A 75 -1.45 3.64 13.97
N ASP A 76 -1.35 4.36 15.09
CA ASP A 76 -1.67 5.79 15.14
C ASP A 76 -0.54 6.69 14.65
N SER A 77 0.68 6.20 14.60
CA SER A 77 1.84 6.92 14.08
C SER A 77 2.53 6.14 12.96
N PRO A 78 1.88 5.93 11.81
CA PRO A 78 2.37 5.03 10.78
C PRO A 78 3.74 5.46 10.23
N PHE A 79 3.96 6.74 10.03
CA PHE A 79 5.20 7.27 9.46
C PHE A 79 6.44 7.06 10.35
N SER A 80 6.26 6.85 11.66
CA SER A 80 7.36 6.49 12.56
C SER A 80 7.86 5.05 12.41
N LYS A 81 7.17 4.22 11.63
CA LYS A 81 7.50 2.80 11.36
C LYS A 81 7.69 2.51 9.88
N LEU A 82 7.03 3.28 9.05
CA LEU A 82 6.94 3.11 7.60
C LEU A 82 8.30 3.04 6.90
N PRO A 83 9.30 3.91 7.20
CA PRO A 83 10.57 3.90 6.49
C PRO A 83 11.29 2.55 6.55
N PHE A 84 11.38 1.98 7.75
CA PHE A 84 12.01 0.68 7.95
C PHE A 84 11.24 -0.43 7.23
N LEU A 85 9.91 -0.47 7.36
CA LEU A 85 9.08 -1.49 6.73
C LEU A 85 9.22 -1.45 5.20
N ILE A 86 9.01 -0.30 4.57
CA ILE A 86 9.09 -0.16 3.10
C ILE A 86 10.48 -0.58 2.59
N ASN A 87 11.54 -0.13 3.24
CA ASN A 87 12.88 -0.47 2.79
C ASN A 87 13.24 -1.95 3.02
N SER A 88 12.68 -2.57 4.05
CA SER A 88 12.80 -4.02 4.27
C SER A 88 12.06 -4.81 3.18
N MET A 89 10.85 -4.37 2.79
CA MET A 89 10.06 -5.01 1.74
C MET A 89 10.68 -4.83 0.34
N LYS A 90 11.48 -3.78 0.11
CA LYS A 90 12.23 -3.56 -1.14
C LYS A 90 13.41 -4.50 -1.32
N GLN A 91 13.87 -5.17 -0.26
CA GLN A 91 15.01 -6.09 -0.37
C GLN A 91 14.63 -7.32 -1.19
N GLU A 92 15.55 -7.76 -2.06
CA GLU A 92 15.37 -8.97 -2.88
C GLU A 92 15.10 -10.20 -2.03
N PHE A 93 15.67 -10.26 -0.82
CA PHE A 93 15.41 -11.31 0.15
C PHE A 93 13.93 -11.43 0.49
N PHE A 94 13.23 -10.30 0.77
CA PHE A 94 11.81 -10.31 1.10
C PHE A 94 10.97 -10.83 -0.07
N ARG A 95 11.25 -10.33 -1.27
CA ARG A 95 10.58 -10.77 -2.50
C ARG A 95 10.76 -12.25 -2.77
N SER A 96 12.01 -12.74 -2.70
CA SER A 96 12.30 -14.16 -2.93
C SER A 96 11.64 -15.06 -1.90
N LYS A 97 11.52 -14.63 -0.64
CA LYS A 97 10.80 -15.37 0.40
C LYS A 97 9.29 -15.46 0.11
N ILE A 98 8.67 -14.38 -0.36
CA ILE A 98 7.26 -14.42 -0.78
C ILE A 98 7.06 -15.49 -1.86
N PHE A 99 7.88 -15.50 -2.91
CA PHE A 99 7.79 -16.50 -3.98
C PHE A 99 8.02 -17.91 -3.48
N GLN A 100 8.97 -18.10 -2.58
CA GLN A 100 9.26 -19.40 -1.97
C GLN A 100 8.07 -19.93 -1.17
N VAL A 101 7.44 -19.08 -0.34
CA VAL A 101 6.32 -19.43 0.53
C VAL A 101 5.02 -19.62 -0.25
N ALA A 102 4.79 -18.78 -1.28
CA ALA A 102 3.60 -18.87 -2.12
C ALA A 102 3.50 -20.17 -2.93
N GLY A 103 4.58 -20.95 -2.99
CA GLY A 103 4.63 -22.26 -3.66
C GLY A 103 4.49 -22.15 -5.18
N GLY A 104 5.19 -23.00 -5.95
CA GLY A 104 5.20 -23.01 -7.41
C GLY A 104 3.89 -23.43 -8.09
N ALA A 105 2.74 -23.04 -7.56
CA ALA A 105 1.44 -23.27 -8.15
C ALA A 105 1.22 -22.35 -9.38
N ALA A 106 0.38 -22.79 -10.32
CA ALA A 106 0.00 -22.01 -11.50
C ALA A 106 -0.58 -20.62 -11.12
N GLN A 107 -1.14 -20.50 -9.93
CA GLN A 107 -1.60 -19.23 -9.34
C GLN A 107 -1.06 -19.10 -7.91
N PRO A 108 0.07 -18.37 -7.72
CA PRO A 108 0.65 -18.21 -6.41
C PRO A 108 -0.31 -17.46 -5.47
N ASN A 109 -0.31 -17.89 -4.21
CA ASN A 109 -1.11 -17.29 -3.15
C ASN A 109 -0.37 -17.36 -1.82
N ILE A 110 -0.44 -16.30 -1.02
CA ILE A 110 0.14 -16.22 0.31
C ILE A 110 -0.90 -15.72 1.30
N SER A 111 -0.97 -16.32 2.49
CA SER A 111 -1.87 -15.86 3.55
C SER A 111 -1.23 -14.74 4.38
N GLY A 112 -2.05 -14.01 5.15
CA GLY A 112 -1.54 -13.02 6.10
C GLY A 112 -0.58 -13.63 7.11
N GLU A 113 -0.91 -14.80 7.68
CA GLU A 113 -0.05 -15.54 8.60
C GLU A 113 1.30 -15.92 7.98
N GLN A 114 1.31 -16.34 6.72
CA GLN A 114 2.54 -16.64 6.01
C GLN A 114 3.39 -15.38 5.76
N LEU A 115 2.74 -14.23 5.47
CA LEU A 115 3.43 -12.94 5.34
C LEU A 115 4.06 -12.50 6.67
N ASP A 116 3.34 -12.64 7.78
CA ASP A 116 3.82 -12.27 9.11
C ASP A 116 5.00 -13.14 9.58
N ASN A 117 5.11 -14.37 9.05
CA ASN A 117 6.20 -15.28 9.32
C ASN A 117 7.44 -15.11 8.41
N ILE A 118 7.43 -14.16 7.47
CA ILE A 118 8.63 -13.85 6.68
C ILE A 118 9.68 -13.22 7.59
N PRO A 119 10.87 -13.83 7.75
CA PRO A 119 11.88 -13.30 8.64
C PRO A 119 12.45 -11.98 8.10
N LEU A 120 12.54 -10.98 8.96
CA LEU A 120 13.21 -9.71 8.69
C LEU A 120 14.39 -9.55 9.64
N VAL A 121 15.49 -8.97 9.15
CA VAL A 121 16.59 -8.56 10.01
C VAL A 121 16.18 -7.24 10.68
N ILE A 122 15.89 -7.32 11.97
CA ILE A 122 15.45 -6.16 12.76
C ILE A 122 16.66 -5.64 13.53
N PRO A 123 17.08 -4.37 13.35
CA PRO A 123 18.11 -3.74 14.16
C PRO A 123 17.61 -3.52 15.61
N ASP A 124 18.49 -3.16 16.52
CA ASP A 124 18.07 -2.71 17.84
C ASP A 124 17.14 -1.49 17.75
N ASP A 125 16.30 -1.31 18.76
CA ASP A 125 15.27 -0.27 18.78
C ASP A 125 15.85 1.14 18.60
N LYS A 126 17.02 1.42 19.14
CA LYS A 126 17.68 2.72 19.02
C LYS A 126 18.03 3.05 17.57
N ARG A 127 18.61 2.08 16.84
CA ARG A 127 18.97 2.25 15.42
C ARG A 127 17.73 2.32 14.54
N MET A 128 16.74 1.48 14.82
CA MET A 128 15.48 1.48 14.07
C MET A 128 14.74 2.81 14.23
N ASN A 129 14.62 3.33 15.46
CA ASN A 129 13.97 4.61 15.72
C ASN A 129 14.72 5.76 15.06
N LEU A 130 16.05 5.81 15.17
CA LEU A 130 16.87 6.83 14.52
C LEU A 130 16.72 6.79 12.99
N TYR A 131 16.66 5.59 12.42
CA TYR A 131 16.43 5.41 10.99
C TYR A 131 15.06 5.94 10.57
N ASN A 132 14.02 5.52 11.26
CA ASN A 132 12.65 5.94 10.96
C ASN A 132 12.48 7.46 11.11
N GLU A 133 12.98 8.05 12.19
CA GLU A 133 12.95 9.51 12.42
C GLU A 133 13.63 10.28 11.28
N LYS A 134 14.78 9.79 10.81
CA LYS A 134 15.54 10.43 9.74
C LYS A 134 14.82 10.45 8.39
N PHE A 135 14.01 9.44 8.12
CA PHE A 135 13.32 9.27 6.83
C PHE A 135 11.81 9.57 6.89
N GLU A 136 11.24 9.80 8.05
CA GLU A 136 9.81 10.09 8.21
C GLU A 136 9.34 11.24 7.32
N SER A 137 10.09 12.35 7.29
CA SER A 137 9.75 13.53 6.47
C SER A 137 9.75 13.22 4.98
N VAL A 138 10.64 12.33 4.52
CA VAL A 138 10.71 11.91 3.12
C VAL A 138 9.45 11.12 2.74
N PHE A 139 9.01 10.19 3.59
CA PHE A 139 7.81 9.40 3.31
C PHE A 139 6.53 10.23 3.41
N ARG A 140 6.47 11.23 4.29
CA ARG A 140 5.38 12.21 4.31
C ARG A 140 5.33 13.03 3.02
N LEU A 141 6.48 13.45 2.52
CA LEU A 141 6.58 14.16 1.25
C LEU A 141 6.13 13.28 0.07
N ILE A 142 6.53 12.01 0.04
CA ILE A 142 6.08 11.05 -0.98
C ILE A 142 4.55 10.92 -0.96
N SER A 143 3.93 10.77 0.22
CA SER A 143 2.48 10.68 0.38
C SER A 143 1.77 11.94 -0.13
N ASN A 144 2.26 13.12 0.25
CA ASN A 144 1.69 14.39 -0.19
C ASN A 144 1.84 14.59 -1.70
N ASN A 145 3.02 14.34 -2.27
CA ASN A 145 3.27 14.49 -3.70
C ASN A 145 2.36 13.56 -4.52
N GLN A 146 2.13 12.34 -4.05
CA GLN A 146 1.22 11.43 -4.70
C GLN A 146 -0.22 11.95 -4.67
N PHE A 147 -0.68 12.48 -3.54
CA PHE A 147 -2.00 13.12 -3.43
C PHE A 147 -2.14 14.30 -4.39
N GLU A 148 -1.16 15.20 -4.43
CA GLU A 148 -1.16 16.35 -5.33
C GLU A 148 -1.14 15.93 -6.81
N SER A 149 -0.32 14.95 -7.18
CA SER A 149 -0.25 14.41 -8.54
C SER A 149 -1.58 13.82 -9.00
N ASN A 150 -2.28 13.11 -8.11
CA ASN A 150 -3.59 12.57 -8.40
C ASN A 150 -4.62 13.70 -8.62
N LYS A 151 -4.60 14.75 -7.77
CA LYS A 151 -5.48 15.92 -7.91
C LYS A 151 -5.21 16.69 -9.22
N LEU A 152 -3.96 16.86 -9.59
CA LEU A 152 -3.60 17.50 -10.85
C LEU A 152 -4.06 16.66 -12.07
N SER A 153 -3.99 15.35 -11.98
CA SER A 153 -4.48 14.45 -13.01
C SER A 153 -6.01 14.54 -13.15
N GLU A 154 -6.75 14.54 -12.06
CA GLU A 154 -8.20 14.73 -12.04
C GLU A 154 -8.59 16.09 -12.68
N LEU A 155 -7.89 17.15 -12.30
CA LEU A 155 -8.13 18.50 -12.84
C LEU A 155 -7.83 18.58 -14.34
N ARG A 156 -6.72 18.00 -14.77
CA ARG A 156 -6.37 17.90 -16.20
C ARG A 156 -7.46 17.20 -16.98
N ASP A 157 -7.91 16.03 -16.51
CA ASP A 157 -8.88 15.21 -17.22
C ASP A 157 -10.27 15.87 -17.27
N TRP A 158 -10.57 16.69 -16.25
CA TRP A 158 -11.79 17.52 -16.25
C TRP A 158 -11.69 18.71 -17.22
N LEU A 159 -10.52 19.35 -17.33
CA LEU A 159 -10.33 20.53 -18.20
C LEU A 159 -10.14 20.18 -19.68
N LEU A 160 -9.47 19.06 -20.00
CA LEU A 160 -9.15 18.68 -21.38
C LEU A 160 -10.37 18.71 -22.31
N PRO A 161 -11.54 18.14 -22.00
CA PRO A 161 -12.70 18.19 -22.87
C PRO A 161 -13.23 19.61 -23.10
N MET A 162 -13.03 20.53 -22.14
CA MET A 162 -13.46 21.93 -22.28
C MET A 162 -12.54 22.75 -23.17
N LEU A 163 -11.26 22.38 -23.24
CA LEU A 163 -10.25 23.09 -24.04
C LEU A 163 -10.16 22.57 -25.47
N MET A 164 -10.68 21.39 -25.76
CA MET A 164 -10.63 20.74 -27.06
C MET A 164 -11.92 20.90 -27.88
N ASN A 165 -12.94 21.56 -27.36
CA ASN A 165 -14.15 22.03 -28.04
C ASN A 165 -14.03 23.51 -28.30
#